data_0814e1b0d0fe460203059ebf17372a99
#
_entry.id   0814e1b0d0fe460203059ebf17372a99
#
_cell.length_a   1.000
_cell.length_b   1.000
_cell.length_c   1.000
_cell.angle_alpha   90.00
_cell.angle_beta   90.00
_cell.angle_gamma   90.00
#
_symmetry.space_group_name_H-M   'P 1'
#
loop_
_entity.id
_entity.type
_entity.pdbx_description
1 polymer ?
#
loop_
_entity_poly.entity_id
_entity_poly.type
_entity_poly.pdbx_seq_one_letter_code
_entity_poly.pdbx_strand_id
1 'polypeptide(L)'
;MSDTEVQKAQEQLQTTFTELTIKQFKPSPIPGLFEVYAGNNILYFHPESETIFFGKIYNKLGESLTDKASQEFAMQQMKDLPMDSGIIIGDPTGVEVIEIGQMDCGFCKTADEYFTKLAKTTPVKRRYFFLDVPENYYPTARKKAEHIICSDDPSKAFEDVHFDRVKEYKTCSKAAGVIAQHQIVAEALGVSGTPTFVIDREIVPGFSQTQANKIESFVKAKLSTTSVN
;
A
#
# COMPACT_ATOMS: atom_id res chain seq x y z
N MET A 1 24.45 -4.29 -20.34
CA MET A 1 25.26 -3.44 -19.44
C MET A 1 26.00 -4.33 -18.47
N SER A 2 27.28 -4.11 -18.26
CA SER A 2 28.08 -4.86 -17.27
C SER A 2 27.87 -4.27 -15.86
N ASP A 3 28.14 -5.07 -14.82
CA ASP A 3 28.03 -4.59 -13.43
C ASP A 3 28.93 -3.37 -13.17
N THR A 4 30.09 -3.33 -13.83
CA THR A 4 31.04 -2.20 -13.74
C THR A 4 30.46 -0.91 -14.32
N GLU A 5 29.70 -0.97 -15.42
CA GLU A 5 29.03 0.20 -16.01
C GLU A 5 27.91 0.72 -15.10
N VAL A 6 27.14 -0.20 -14.47
CA VAL A 6 26.09 0.15 -13.50
C VAL A 6 26.69 0.84 -12.30
N GLN A 7 27.76 0.29 -11.73
CA GLN A 7 28.44 0.86 -10.56
C GLN A 7 29.00 2.24 -10.86
N LYS A 8 29.67 2.41 -12.00
CA LYS A 8 30.21 3.72 -12.42
C LYS A 8 29.11 4.79 -12.59
N ALA A 9 28.00 4.42 -13.21
CA ALA A 9 26.88 5.34 -13.38
C ALA A 9 26.22 5.70 -12.04
N GLN A 10 26.15 4.77 -11.09
CA GLN A 10 25.63 5.04 -9.75
C GLN A 10 26.55 5.97 -8.96
N GLU A 11 27.86 5.77 -9.00
CA GLU A 11 28.85 6.65 -8.37
C GLU A 11 28.78 8.09 -8.95
N GLN A 12 28.65 8.20 -10.27
CA GLN A 12 28.46 9.49 -10.95
C GLN A 12 27.19 10.18 -10.49
N LEU A 13 26.05 9.47 -10.44
CA LEU A 13 24.79 10.03 -9.92
C LEU A 13 24.95 10.58 -8.50
N GLN A 14 25.56 9.79 -7.61
CA GLN A 14 25.75 10.18 -6.20
C GLN A 14 26.66 11.37 -6.03
N THR A 15 27.65 11.53 -6.93
CA THR A 15 28.55 12.68 -6.92
C THR A 15 27.87 13.95 -7.43
N THR A 16 27.03 13.80 -8.45
CA THR A 16 26.33 14.94 -9.08
C THR A 16 25.10 15.38 -8.29
N PHE A 17 24.36 14.41 -7.70
CA PHE A 17 23.09 14.65 -6.99
C PHE A 17 23.17 14.14 -5.54
N THR A 18 23.96 14.84 -4.72
CA THR A 18 24.34 14.44 -3.36
C THR A 18 23.17 14.29 -2.37
N GLU A 19 22.06 15.02 -2.61
CA GLU A 19 20.88 15.00 -1.73
C GLU A 19 19.94 13.81 -1.99
N LEU A 20 20.20 13.00 -3.04
CA LEU A 20 19.36 11.85 -3.36
C LEU A 20 19.65 10.64 -2.45
N THR A 21 18.66 10.21 -1.68
CA THR A 21 18.72 8.93 -0.96
C THR A 21 18.29 7.82 -1.89
N ILE A 22 19.25 7.06 -2.41
CA ILE A 22 19.02 5.97 -3.37
C ILE A 22 18.77 4.67 -2.63
N LYS A 23 17.60 4.06 -2.86
CA LYS A 23 17.24 2.72 -2.34
C LYS A 23 17.66 1.60 -3.31
N GLN A 24 17.52 1.84 -4.61
CA GLN A 24 17.93 0.90 -5.66
C GLN A 24 18.34 1.67 -6.91
N PHE A 25 19.31 1.11 -7.64
CA PHE A 25 19.80 1.63 -8.93
C PHE A 25 19.95 0.46 -9.90
N LYS A 26 19.36 0.56 -11.08
CA LYS A 26 19.44 -0.52 -12.09
C LYS A 26 19.27 0.02 -13.52
N PRO A 27 19.68 -0.73 -14.56
CA PRO A 27 19.38 -0.37 -15.93
C PRO A 27 17.88 -0.22 -16.18
N SER A 28 17.48 0.79 -16.96
CA SER A 28 16.10 0.97 -17.41
C SER A 28 15.81 0.15 -18.66
N PRO A 29 14.52 0.01 -19.04
CA PRO A 29 14.13 -0.57 -20.33
C PRO A 29 14.63 0.22 -21.55
N ILE A 30 15.05 1.48 -21.38
CA ILE A 30 15.61 2.32 -22.44
C ILE A 30 17.14 2.28 -22.34
N PRO A 31 17.85 1.87 -23.40
CA PRO A 31 19.32 1.86 -23.40
C PRO A 31 19.91 3.23 -23.05
N GLY A 32 20.97 3.23 -22.24
CA GLY A 32 21.64 4.44 -21.78
C GLY A 32 20.99 5.12 -20.56
N LEU A 33 19.77 4.72 -20.19
CA LEU A 33 19.12 5.21 -18.97
C LEU A 33 19.19 4.22 -17.83
N PHE A 34 19.16 4.76 -16.60
CA PHE A 34 19.06 3.97 -15.37
C PHE A 34 17.80 4.36 -14.60
N GLU A 35 17.14 3.36 -14.02
CA GLU A 35 16.09 3.56 -13.02
C GLU A 35 16.73 3.79 -11.67
N VAL A 36 16.34 4.88 -11.02
CA VAL A 36 16.81 5.29 -9.68
C VAL A 36 15.62 5.30 -8.74
N TYR A 37 15.63 4.42 -7.77
CA TYR A 37 14.59 4.32 -6.74
C TYR A 37 14.97 5.22 -5.58
N ALA A 38 14.34 6.39 -5.50
CA ALA A 38 14.58 7.40 -4.47
C ALA A 38 13.28 7.69 -3.71
N GLY A 39 13.27 7.36 -2.41
CA GLY A 39 12.02 7.39 -1.64
C GLY A 39 10.98 6.44 -2.24
N ASN A 40 9.81 6.95 -2.58
CA ASN A 40 8.71 6.20 -3.21
C ASN A 40 8.60 6.47 -4.73
N ASN A 41 9.57 7.17 -5.29
CA ASN A 41 9.57 7.53 -6.69
C ASN A 41 10.65 6.77 -7.46
N ILE A 42 10.36 6.52 -8.73
CA ILE A 42 11.36 6.14 -9.71
C ILE A 42 11.64 7.37 -10.55
N LEU A 43 12.89 7.76 -10.61
CA LEU A 43 13.41 8.74 -11.55
C LEU A 43 14.39 8.06 -12.49
N TYR A 44 14.73 8.72 -13.57
CA TYR A 44 15.64 8.19 -14.58
C TYR A 44 16.90 9.03 -14.65
N PHE A 45 18.05 8.37 -14.73
CA PHE A 45 19.35 9.01 -14.85
C PHE A 45 19.99 8.67 -16.19
N HIS A 46 20.52 9.71 -16.88
CA HIS A 46 21.30 9.57 -18.10
C HIS A 46 22.75 10.00 -17.82
N PRO A 47 23.72 9.06 -17.73
CA PRO A 47 25.09 9.34 -17.32
C PRO A 47 25.85 10.27 -18.28
N GLU A 48 25.65 10.11 -19.60
CA GLU A 48 26.38 10.90 -20.60
C GLU A 48 26.09 12.41 -20.50
N SER A 49 24.86 12.78 -20.17
CA SER A 49 24.46 14.17 -19.99
C SER A 49 24.37 14.61 -18.54
N GLU A 50 24.62 13.72 -17.59
CA GLU A 50 24.48 13.95 -16.14
C GLU A 50 23.13 14.55 -15.74
N THR A 51 22.06 14.08 -16.39
CA THR A 51 20.70 14.58 -16.19
C THR A 51 19.80 13.55 -15.53
N ILE A 52 18.92 14.03 -14.65
CA ILE A 52 17.80 13.25 -14.13
C ILE A 52 16.49 13.80 -14.69
N PHE A 53 15.52 12.92 -14.88
CA PHE A 53 14.15 13.33 -15.20
C PHE A 53 13.13 12.48 -14.46
N PHE A 54 11.97 13.06 -14.23
CA PHE A 54 10.82 12.43 -13.62
C PHE A 54 9.77 12.17 -14.67
N GLY A 55 9.23 10.96 -14.68
CA GLY A 55 8.19 10.60 -15.65
C GLY A 55 7.89 9.12 -15.65
N LYS A 56 7.05 8.71 -16.60
CA LYS A 56 6.68 7.30 -16.79
C LYS A 56 7.09 6.84 -18.19
N ILE A 57 7.66 5.64 -18.25
CA ILE A 57 7.95 4.95 -19.50
C ILE A 57 6.77 4.03 -19.80
N TYR A 58 6.23 4.14 -21.00
CA TYR A 58 5.18 3.27 -21.50
C TYR A 58 5.71 2.40 -22.64
N ASN A 59 5.27 1.15 -22.70
CA ASN A 59 5.52 0.29 -23.85
C ASN A 59 4.54 0.58 -25.00
N LYS A 60 4.71 -0.09 -26.13
CA LYS A 60 3.86 0.07 -27.33
C LYS A 60 2.39 -0.32 -27.13
N LEU A 61 2.07 -1.02 -26.04
CA LEU A 61 0.71 -1.42 -25.67
C LEU A 61 0.03 -0.42 -24.73
N GLY A 62 0.73 0.68 -24.34
CA GLY A 62 0.25 1.67 -23.40
C GLY A 62 0.37 1.24 -21.93
N GLU A 63 1.11 0.18 -21.64
CA GLU A 63 1.38 -0.26 -20.25
C GLU A 63 2.53 0.53 -19.65
N SER A 64 2.35 1.05 -18.46
CA SER A 64 3.40 1.76 -17.71
C SER A 64 4.43 0.78 -17.15
N LEU A 65 5.63 0.78 -17.71
CA LEU A 65 6.76 0.00 -17.20
C LEU A 65 7.25 0.56 -15.87
N THR A 66 7.15 1.86 -15.67
CA THR A 66 7.50 2.53 -14.41
C THR A 66 6.58 2.09 -13.27
N ASP A 67 5.26 2.07 -13.49
CA ASP A 67 4.31 1.64 -12.45
C ASP A 67 4.52 0.16 -12.10
N LYS A 68 4.79 -0.68 -13.10
CA LYS A 68 5.12 -2.09 -12.86
C LYS A 68 6.40 -2.24 -12.03
N ALA A 69 7.46 -1.52 -12.39
CA ALA A 69 8.72 -1.54 -11.65
C ALA A 69 8.54 -1.03 -10.21
N SER A 70 7.72 0.02 -10.01
CA SER A 70 7.38 0.55 -8.70
C SER A 70 6.62 -0.47 -7.84
N GLN A 71 5.64 -1.17 -8.41
CA GLN A 71 4.91 -2.23 -7.71
C GLN A 71 5.82 -3.41 -7.33
N GLU A 72 6.66 -3.87 -8.25
CA GLU A 72 7.63 -4.94 -7.96
C GLU A 72 8.57 -4.56 -6.82
N PHE A 73 9.07 -3.34 -6.82
CA PHE A 73 9.91 -2.82 -5.75
C PHE A 73 9.17 -2.75 -4.41
N ALA A 74 7.95 -2.20 -4.39
CA ALA A 74 7.13 -2.15 -3.18
C ALA A 74 6.87 -3.56 -2.61
N MET A 75 6.57 -4.54 -3.46
CA MET A 75 6.38 -5.93 -3.04
C MET A 75 7.64 -6.58 -2.48
N GLN A 76 8.82 -6.21 -2.95
CA GLN A 76 10.09 -6.67 -2.38
C GLN A 76 10.32 -6.10 -0.97
N GLN A 77 9.90 -4.86 -0.73
CA GLN A 77 10.03 -4.21 0.57
C GLN A 77 9.07 -4.78 1.63
N MET A 78 7.94 -5.36 1.24
CA MET A 78 6.88 -5.81 2.17
C MET A 78 7.38 -6.72 3.30
N LYS A 79 8.38 -7.56 3.04
CA LYS A 79 8.94 -8.49 4.05
C LYS A 79 9.63 -7.78 5.22
N ASP A 80 10.09 -6.54 4.99
CA ASP A 80 10.84 -5.75 5.97
C ASP A 80 9.92 -4.68 6.64
N LEU A 81 8.63 -4.64 6.27
CA LEU A 81 7.66 -3.71 6.83
C LEU A 81 7.00 -4.25 8.09
N PRO A 82 6.50 -3.38 8.98
CA PRO A 82 5.81 -3.76 10.20
C PRO A 82 4.38 -4.27 9.91
N MET A 83 4.26 -5.33 9.10
CA MET A 83 2.97 -5.86 8.65
C MET A 83 2.09 -6.35 9.80
N ASP A 84 2.69 -6.80 10.92
CA ASP A 84 1.97 -7.28 12.10
C ASP A 84 1.29 -6.15 12.89
N SER A 85 1.61 -4.87 12.61
CA SER A 85 0.92 -3.72 13.17
C SER A 85 -0.50 -3.54 12.63
N GLY A 86 -0.81 -4.12 11.46
CA GLY A 86 -2.12 -4.03 10.82
C GLY A 86 -3.23 -4.64 11.65
N ILE A 87 -4.37 -3.95 11.71
CA ILE A 87 -5.55 -4.40 12.44
C ILE A 87 -6.25 -5.49 11.64
N ILE A 88 -6.57 -6.62 12.29
CA ILE A 88 -7.31 -7.71 11.65
C ILE A 88 -8.81 -7.45 11.79
N ILE A 89 -9.48 -7.38 10.64
CA ILE A 89 -10.93 -7.20 10.52
C ILE A 89 -11.52 -8.43 9.81
N GLY A 90 -12.62 -8.96 10.34
CA GLY A 90 -13.30 -10.13 9.79
C GLY A 90 -12.74 -11.46 10.32
N ASP A 91 -12.76 -12.50 9.49
CA ASP A 91 -12.35 -13.86 9.89
C ASP A 91 -10.82 -13.98 9.92
N PRO A 92 -10.19 -14.20 11.09
CA PRO A 92 -8.72 -14.29 11.19
C PRO A 92 -8.14 -15.48 10.44
N THR A 93 -8.97 -16.50 10.10
CA THR A 93 -8.56 -17.69 9.34
C THR A 93 -8.86 -17.58 7.84
N GLY A 94 -9.54 -16.52 7.44
CA GLY A 94 -9.92 -16.26 6.05
C GLY A 94 -8.75 -15.89 5.15
N VAL A 95 -9.04 -15.76 3.85
CA VAL A 95 -8.07 -15.32 2.87
C VAL A 95 -7.67 -13.86 3.16
N GLU A 96 -6.38 -13.61 3.28
CA GLU A 96 -5.87 -12.28 3.61
C GLU A 96 -5.96 -11.32 2.41
N VAL A 97 -6.57 -10.17 2.68
CA VAL A 97 -6.57 -8.97 1.84
C VAL A 97 -5.96 -7.85 2.67
N ILE A 98 -4.88 -7.24 2.19
CA ILE A 98 -4.30 -6.06 2.82
C ILE A 98 -5.06 -4.84 2.31
N GLU A 99 -5.40 -3.94 3.22
CA GLU A 99 -6.11 -2.70 2.91
C GLU A 99 -5.49 -1.52 3.64
N ILE A 100 -5.22 -0.46 2.91
CA ILE A 100 -4.85 0.84 3.45
C ILE A 100 -6.05 1.77 3.26
N GLY A 101 -6.58 2.27 4.36
CA GLY A 101 -7.79 3.08 4.33
C GLY A 101 -7.82 4.12 5.44
N GLN A 102 -8.92 4.86 5.51
CA GLN A 102 -9.19 5.77 6.62
C GLN A 102 -10.71 5.91 6.84
N MET A 103 -11.11 6.22 8.08
CA MET A 103 -12.48 6.04 8.54
C MET A 103 -13.47 7.13 8.09
N ASP A 104 -12.98 8.25 7.53
CA ASP A 104 -13.82 9.33 7.01
C ASP A 104 -13.89 9.32 5.47
N CYS A 105 -13.30 8.31 4.81
CA CYS A 105 -13.29 8.17 3.35
C CYS A 105 -14.56 7.49 2.85
N GLY A 106 -15.32 8.16 1.98
CA GLY A 106 -16.56 7.61 1.41
C GLY A 106 -16.35 6.31 0.60
N PHE A 107 -15.25 6.21 -0.17
CA PHE A 107 -14.93 4.98 -0.91
C PHE A 107 -14.50 3.83 0.02
N CYS A 108 -13.85 4.13 1.15
CA CYS A 108 -13.56 3.13 2.17
C CYS A 108 -14.86 2.60 2.77
N LYS A 109 -15.82 3.48 3.06
CA LYS A 109 -17.15 3.08 3.53
C LYS A 109 -17.86 2.14 2.56
N THR A 110 -17.80 2.43 1.27
CA THR A 110 -18.36 1.55 0.23
C THR A 110 -17.66 0.18 0.18
N ALA A 111 -16.33 0.17 0.35
CA ALA A 111 -15.57 -1.07 0.46
C ALA A 111 -15.96 -1.88 1.71
N ASP A 112 -16.14 -1.24 2.85
CA ASP A 112 -16.55 -1.88 4.09
C ASP A 112 -17.93 -2.54 3.98
N GLU A 113 -18.89 -1.86 3.34
CA GLU A 113 -20.22 -2.42 3.05
C GLU A 113 -20.12 -3.66 2.14
N TYR A 114 -19.24 -3.64 1.16
CA TYR A 114 -18.97 -4.79 0.30
C TYR A 114 -18.37 -5.95 1.09
N PHE A 115 -17.32 -5.72 1.88
CA PHE A 115 -16.70 -6.77 2.70
C PHE A 115 -17.66 -7.35 3.74
N THR A 116 -18.53 -6.52 4.32
CA THR A 116 -19.60 -6.98 5.22
C THR A 116 -20.58 -7.96 4.52
N LYS A 117 -20.86 -7.72 3.25
CA LYS A 117 -21.70 -8.65 2.44
C LYS A 117 -20.92 -9.91 2.06
N LEU A 118 -19.68 -9.76 1.61
CA LEU A 118 -18.81 -10.85 1.19
C LEU A 118 -18.56 -11.84 2.35
N ALA A 119 -18.32 -11.33 3.56
CA ALA A 119 -18.04 -12.12 4.76
C ALA A 119 -19.19 -13.05 5.16
N LYS A 120 -20.42 -12.86 4.68
CA LYS A 120 -21.54 -13.75 4.95
C LYS A 120 -21.41 -15.11 4.26
N THR A 121 -20.65 -15.19 3.19
CA THR A 121 -20.51 -16.40 2.36
C THR A 121 -19.07 -16.84 2.16
N THR A 122 -18.11 -15.98 2.50
CA THR A 122 -16.70 -16.17 2.15
C THR A 122 -15.82 -15.70 3.29
N PRO A 123 -14.95 -16.55 3.86
CA PRO A 123 -14.06 -16.16 4.94
C PRO A 123 -12.95 -15.26 4.40
N VAL A 124 -12.97 -13.99 4.82
CA VAL A 124 -11.97 -12.96 4.44
C VAL A 124 -11.36 -12.37 5.70
N LYS A 125 -10.04 -12.32 5.72
CA LYS A 125 -9.22 -11.63 6.71
C LYS A 125 -8.73 -10.33 6.09
N ARG A 126 -9.21 -9.18 6.55
CA ARG A 126 -8.67 -7.88 6.14
C ARG A 126 -7.57 -7.47 7.12
N ARG A 127 -6.37 -7.27 6.62
CA ARG A 127 -5.29 -6.63 7.37
C ARG A 127 -5.32 -5.14 7.04
N TYR A 128 -5.88 -4.36 7.95
CA TYR A 128 -6.18 -2.95 7.73
C TYR A 128 -5.10 -2.05 8.32
N PHE A 129 -4.63 -1.11 7.53
CA PHE A 129 -3.70 -0.06 7.92
C PHE A 129 -4.38 1.30 7.78
N PHE A 130 -4.34 2.09 8.83
CA PHE A 130 -4.89 3.45 8.79
C PHE A 130 -3.91 4.39 8.12
N LEU A 131 -4.34 5.05 7.04
CA LEU A 131 -3.61 6.17 6.46
C LEU A 131 -3.82 7.39 7.36
N ASP A 132 -2.73 7.93 7.90
CA ASP A 132 -2.77 9.18 8.68
C ASP A 132 -2.84 10.35 7.70
N VAL A 133 -3.88 11.14 7.83
CA VAL A 133 -4.17 12.28 6.95
C VAL A 133 -4.37 13.53 7.81
N PRO A 134 -4.00 14.72 7.30
CA PRO A 134 -4.18 15.96 8.03
C PRO A 134 -5.63 16.19 8.47
N GLU A 135 -5.81 16.62 9.73
CA GLU A 135 -7.14 16.84 10.34
C GLU A 135 -8.01 17.88 9.61
N ASN A 136 -7.39 18.82 8.88
CA ASN A 136 -8.13 19.80 8.09
C ASN A 136 -8.89 19.17 6.91
N TYR A 137 -8.52 17.97 6.45
CA TYR A 137 -9.23 17.21 5.43
C TYR A 137 -10.21 16.20 6.04
N TYR A 138 -9.79 15.51 7.12
CA TYR A 138 -10.55 14.45 7.75
C TYR A 138 -10.48 14.57 9.29
N PRO A 139 -11.33 15.44 9.88
CA PRO A 139 -11.17 15.89 11.26
C PRO A 139 -11.39 14.81 12.33
N THR A 140 -12.02 13.69 11.97
CA THR A 140 -12.28 12.61 12.93
C THR A 140 -11.54 11.31 12.61
N ALA A 141 -10.88 11.20 11.46
CA ALA A 141 -10.24 9.96 10.99
C ALA A 141 -9.23 9.42 12.00
N ARG A 142 -8.34 10.26 12.52
CA ARG A 142 -7.33 9.88 13.51
C ARG A 142 -7.96 9.41 14.81
N LYS A 143 -8.95 10.11 15.36
CA LYS A 143 -9.65 9.72 16.60
C LYS A 143 -10.36 8.38 16.46
N LYS A 144 -10.95 8.11 15.29
CA LYS A 144 -11.57 6.84 14.95
C LYS A 144 -10.54 5.71 14.87
N ALA A 145 -9.40 5.94 14.21
CA ALA A 145 -8.30 4.98 14.15
C ALA A 145 -7.75 4.66 15.56
N GLU A 146 -7.48 5.67 16.38
CA GLU A 146 -7.02 5.50 17.77
C GLU A 146 -8.01 4.69 18.59
N HIS A 147 -9.32 4.95 18.48
CA HIS A 147 -10.35 4.19 19.17
C HIS A 147 -10.32 2.70 18.79
N ILE A 148 -10.19 2.38 17.51
CA ILE A 148 -10.12 1.01 17.03
C ILE A 148 -8.85 0.32 17.57
N ILE A 149 -7.70 0.97 17.45
CA ILE A 149 -6.40 0.45 17.95
C ILE A 149 -6.42 0.22 19.47
N CYS A 150 -7.13 1.08 20.22
CA CYS A 150 -7.20 1.03 21.68
C CYS A 150 -8.32 0.13 22.22
N SER A 151 -9.10 -0.50 21.36
CA SER A 151 -10.18 -1.39 21.78
C SER A 151 -9.66 -2.82 21.98
N ASP A 152 -10.31 -3.54 22.90
CA ASP A 152 -9.97 -4.94 23.21
C ASP A 152 -10.34 -5.87 22.04
N ASP A 153 -11.39 -5.50 21.29
CA ASP A 153 -11.82 -6.14 20.04
C ASP A 153 -11.81 -5.09 18.92
N PRO A 154 -10.68 -4.96 18.20
CA PRO A 154 -10.55 -3.98 17.12
C PRO A 154 -11.50 -4.23 15.94
N SER A 155 -11.84 -5.50 15.65
CA SER A 155 -12.76 -5.82 14.56
C SER A 155 -14.17 -5.31 14.86
N LYS A 156 -14.64 -5.53 16.08
CA LYS A 156 -15.92 -5.00 16.53
C LYS A 156 -15.92 -3.47 16.62
N ALA A 157 -14.84 -2.88 17.14
CA ALA A 157 -14.71 -1.43 17.22
C ALA A 157 -14.72 -0.77 15.83
N PHE A 158 -14.10 -1.40 14.84
CA PHE A 158 -14.13 -0.97 13.44
C PHE A 158 -15.57 -0.94 12.92
N GLU A 159 -16.33 -2.01 13.14
CA GLU A 159 -17.74 -2.08 12.77
C GLU A 159 -18.58 -1.00 13.48
N ASP A 160 -18.38 -0.82 14.79
CA ASP A 160 -19.13 0.18 15.57
C ASP A 160 -18.84 1.62 15.12
N VAL A 161 -17.60 1.92 14.74
CA VAL A 161 -17.21 3.21 14.12
C VAL A 161 -17.86 3.36 12.75
N HIS A 162 -17.85 2.33 11.94
CA HIS A 162 -18.45 2.35 10.59
C HIS A 162 -19.96 2.66 10.61
N PHE A 163 -20.68 2.11 11.61
CA PHE A 163 -22.14 2.33 11.75
C PHE A 163 -22.49 3.48 12.72
N ASP A 164 -21.54 4.37 13.04
CA ASP A 164 -21.76 5.54 13.92
C ASP A 164 -22.32 5.17 15.30
N ARG A 165 -21.95 4.00 15.84
CA ARG A 165 -22.42 3.51 17.15
C ARG A 165 -21.57 3.97 18.33
N VAL A 166 -20.40 4.60 18.05
CA VAL A 166 -19.46 5.05 19.05
C VAL A 166 -19.85 6.43 19.57
N LYS A 167 -20.10 6.55 20.87
CA LYS A 167 -20.43 7.81 21.52
C LYS A 167 -19.19 8.56 22.02
N GLU A 168 -18.17 7.83 22.42
CA GLU A 168 -16.93 8.37 22.96
C GLU A 168 -15.74 7.56 22.46
N TYR A 169 -14.75 8.23 21.89
CA TYR A 169 -13.57 7.59 21.33
C TYR A 169 -12.52 7.28 22.43
N LYS A 170 -12.06 6.03 22.50
CA LYS A 170 -10.95 5.60 23.36
C LYS A 170 -9.62 6.11 22.81
N THR A 171 -8.71 6.40 23.71
CA THR A 171 -7.30 6.69 23.42
C THR A 171 -6.39 5.84 24.30
N CYS A 172 -5.17 5.57 23.84
CA CYS A 172 -4.17 4.84 24.63
C CYS A 172 -2.75 5.18 24.13
N SER A 173 -1.75 4.94 24.96
CA SER A 173 -0.36 5.31 24.69
C SER A 173 0.24 4.63 23.46
N LYS A 174 -0.24 3.42 23.09
CA LYS A 174 0.28 2.68 21.93
C LYS A 174 -0.22 3.23 20.58
N ALA A 175 -1.33 3.96 20.53
CA ALA A 175 -2.01 4.31 19.28
C ALA A 175 -1.13 5.11 18.32
N ALA A 176 -0.44 6.13 18.81
CA ALA A 176 0.45 6.94 17.98
C ALA A 176 1.58 6.12 17.34
N GLY A 177 2.17 5.18 18.07
CA GLY A 177 3.21 4.28 17.55
C GLY A 177 2.68 3.33 16.48
N VAL A 178 1.48 2.77 16.67
CA VAL A 178 0.83 1.90 15.69
C VAL A 178 0.49 2.68 14.41
N ILE A 179 -0.07 3.89 14.52
CA ILE A 179 -0.37 4.74 13.36
C ILE A 179 0.92 5.10 12.60
N ALA A 180 2.01 5.39 13.31
CA ALA A 180 3.30 5.65 12.66
C ALA A 180 3.81 4.42 11.87
N GLN A 181 3.64 3.20 12.40
CA GLN A 181 3.96 1.97 11.67
C GLN A 181 3.06 1.77 10.45
N HIS A 182 1.78 2.09 10.56
CA HIS A 182 0.85 2.05 9.42
C HIS A 182 1.26 3.04 8.32
N GLN A 183 1.73 4.23 8.70
CA GLN A 183 2.21 5.23 7.75
C GLN A 183 3.46 4.74 7.01
N ILE A 184 4.40 4.07 7.70
CA ILE A 184 5.58 3.43 7.07
C ILE A 184 5.14 2.41 6.01
N VAL A 185 4.13 1.59 6.30
CA VAL A 185 3.60 0.62 5.33
C VAL A 185 2.98 1.34 4.13
N ALA A 186 2.13 2.33 4.35
CA ALA A 186 1.48 3.08 3.28
C ALA A 186 2.49 3.79 2.37
N GLU A 187 3.51 4.43 2.95
CA GLU A 187 4.58 5.09 2.21
C GLU A 187 5.41 4.11 1.39
N ALA A 188 5.83 2.98 1.99
CA ALA A 188 6.63 1.98 1.29
C ALA A 188 5.87 1.34 0.11
N LEU A 189 4.55 1.22 0.21
CA LEU A 189 3.68 0.73 -0.86
C LEU A 189 3.29 1.83 -1.87
N GLY A 190 3.76 3.07 -1.69
CA GLY A 190 3.46 4.19 -2.60
C GLY A 190 1.98 4.58 -2.60
N VAL A 191 1.28 4.40 -1.48
CA VAL A 191 -0.16 4.70 -1.38
C VAL A 191 -0.36 6.21 -1.40
N SER A 192 -1.13 6.69 -2.37
CA SER A 192 -1.47 8.10 -2.56
C SER A 192 -2.96 8.41 -2.33
N GLY A 193 -3.75 7.40 -2.03
CA GLY A 193 -5.19 7.55 -1.79
C GLY A 193 -5.82 6.30 -1.18
N THR A 194 -7.05 6.46 -0.68
CA THR A 194 -7.79 5.40 0.01
C THR A 194 -9.15 5.13 -0.61
N PRO A 195 -9.62 3.88 -0.54
CA PRO A 195 -8.87 2.71 -0.11
C PRO A 195 -7.82 2.28 -1.15
N THR A 196 -6.75 1.63 -0.71
CA THR A 196 -5.82 0.91 -1.59
C THR A 196 -5.68 -0.51 -1.05
N PHE A 197 -5.75 -1.50 -1.93
CA PHE A 197 -5.64 -2.91 -1.57
C PHE A 197 -4.33 -3.51 -2.09
N VAL A 198 -3.82 -4.53 -1.38
CA VAL A 198 -2.79 -5.42 -1.91
C VAL A 198 -3.39 -6.82 -1.98
N ILE A 199 -3.51 -7.34 -3.18
CA ILE A 199 -4.04 -8.68 -3.49
C ILE A 199 -3.14 -9.34 -4.52
N ASP A 200 -2.76 -10.59 -4.29
CA ASP A 200 -1.88 -11.37 -5.17
C ASP A 200 -0.61 -10.63 -5.63
N ARG A 201 0.03 -9.88 -4.71
CA ARG A 201 1.21 -9.05 -4.95
C ARG A 201 0.98 -7.87 -5.91
N GLU A 202 -0.25 -7.45 -6.06
CA GLU A 202 -0.62 -6.30 -6.86
C GLU A 202 -1.23 -5.20 -5.97
N ILE A 203 -0.79 -3.95 -6.17
CA ILE A 203 -1.36 -2.77 -5.53
C ILE A 203 -2.55 -2.30 -6.37
N VAL A 204 -3.72 -2.29 -5.76
CA VAL A 204 -5.00 -1.99 -6.42
C VAL A 204 -5.62 -0.76 -5.74
N PRO A 205 -5.46 0.43 -6.32
CA PRO A 205 -5.99 1.67 -5.74
C PRO A 205 -7.49 1.84 -6.01
N GLY A 206 -8.16 2.49 -5.07
CA GLY A 206 -9.58 2.85 -5.15
C GLY A 206 -10.53 1.68 -4.93
N PHE A 207 -11.83 1.98 -4.94
CA PHE A 207 -12.88 0.97 -4.85
C PHE A 207 -14.03 1.27 -5.80
N SER A 208 -14.35 0.32 -6.64
CA SER A 208 -15.49 0.29 -7.54
C SER A 208 -15.90 -1.18 -7.77
N GLN A 209 -16.89 -1.42 -8.62
CA GLN A 209 -17.28 -2.77 -8.99
C GLN A 209 -16.12 -3.58 -9.61
N THR A 210 -15.22 -2.93 -10.33
CA THR A 210 -14.04 -3.58 -10.91
C THR A 210 -13.11 -4.13 -9.83
N GLN A 211 -12.79 -3.32 -8.81
CA GLN A 211 -11.97 -3.75 -7.68
C GLN A 211 -12.69 -4.82 -6.84
N ALA A 212 -13.98 -4.68 -6.62
CA ALA A 212 -14.79 -5.69 -5.93
C ALA A 212 -14.71 -7.07 -6.62
N ASN A 213 -14.91 -7.10 -7.95
CA ASN A 213 -14.81 -8.33 -8.73
C ASN A 213 -13.39 -8.95 -8.68
N LYS A 214 -12.35 -8.11 -8.70
CA LYS A 214 -10.95 -8.55 -8.60
C LYS A 214 -10.66 -9.18 -7.25
N ILE A 215 -11.09 -8.53 -6.15
CA ILE A 215 -10.96 -9.04 -4.79
C ILE A 215 -11.69 -10.38 -4.66
N GLU A 216 -12.94 -10.46 -5.11
CA GLU A 216 -13.74 -11.68 -5.02
C GLU A 216 -13.12 -12.84 -5.80
N SER A 217 -12.63 -12.58 -7.02
CA SER A 217 -11.94 -13.58 -7.85
C SER A 217 -10.67 -14.11 -7.18
N PHE A 218 -9.86 -13.21 -6.60
CA PHE A 218 -8.68 -13.57 -5.84
C PHE A 218 -9.02 -14.46 -4.63
N VAL A 219 -9.99 -14.04 -3.82
CA VAL A 219 -10.38 -14.77 -2.60
C VAL A 219 -10.91 -16.17 -2.95
N LYS A 220 -11.76 -16.28 -3.96
CA LYS A 220 -12.28 -17.57 -4.45
C LYS A 220 -11.18 -18.50 -4.97
N ALA A 221 -10.22 -17.96 -5.72
CA ALA A 221 -9.08 -18.73 -6.23
C ALA A 221 -8.22 -19.30 -5.09
N LYS A 222 -7.95 -18.50 -4.05
CA LYS A 222 -7.17 -18.96 -2.88
C LYS A 222 -7.91 -20.05 -2.08
N LEU A 223 -9.21 -19.92 -1.88
CA LEU A 223 -10.01 -20.93 -1.18
C LEU A 223 -10.04 -22.25 -1.94
N SER A 224 -10.15 -22.22 -3.26
CA SER A 224 -10.16 -23.45 -4.08
C SER A 224 -8.81 -24.18 -4.04
N THR A 225 -7.68 -23.47 -3.93
CA THR A 225 -6.36 -24.09 -3.81
C THR A 225 -6.10 -24.69 -2.42
N THR A 226 -6.70 -24.13 -1.38
CA THR A 226 -6.55 -24.64 0.01
C THR A 226 -7.40 -25.88 0.29
N SER A 227 -8.47 -26.09 -0.49
CA SER A 227 -9.39 -27.25 -0.33
C SER A 227 -8.89 -28.54 -1.00
N VAL A 228 -7.73 -28.53 -1.69
CA VAL A 228 -7.17 -29.67 -2.45
C VAL A 228 -5.98 -30.33 -1.72
N ASN A 229 -5.55 -29.80 -0.57
CA ASN A 229 -4.52 -30.37 0.30
C ASN A 229 -5.14 -30.87 1.61
#